data_4e99e3c720a5cf7f694373cc593fe9f7
#
_entry.id   4e99e3c720a5cf7f694373cc593fe9f7
#
_cell.length_a   1.000
_cell.length_b   1.000
_cell.length_c   1.000
_cell.angle_alpha   90.00
_cell.angle_beta   90.00
_cell.angle_gamma   90.00
#
_symmetry.space_group_name_H-M   'P 1'
#
loop_
_entity.id
_entity.type
_entity.pdbx_description
1 polymer ?
#
loop_
_entity_poly.entity_id
_entity_poly.type
_entity_poly.pdbx_seq_one_letter_code
_entity_poly.pdbx_strand_id
1 'polypeptide(L)'
;MRQVWIDCTKMVDEASVHDTFAEALEFPAYYGRTLDALYDMLTESSELHLTLTNPSALGRLFRYGDNLKLTLEDAAKDNDLLTLEYQG
;
A
#
# COMPACT_ATOMS: atom_id res chain seq x y z
N MET A 1 -9.36 -7.39 14.00
CA MET A 1 -8.97 -6.82 12.71
C MET A 1 -7.97 -5.69 12.91
N ARG A 2 -6.87 -5.73 12.20
CA ARG A 2 -5.87 -4.66 12.23
C ARG A 2 -6.30 -3.53 11.28
N GLN A 3 -6.28 -2.29 11.77
CA GLN A 3 -6.60 -1.13 10.95
C GLN A 3 -5.35 -0.27 10.81
N VAL A 4 -4.98 0.05 9.57
CA VAL A 4 -3.79 0.82 9.27
C VAL A 4 -4.14 1.94 8.29
N TRP A 5 -3.70 3.15 8.58
CA TRP A 5 -3.89 4.31 7.74
C TRP A 5 -2.57 4.66 7.04
N ILE A 6 -2.65 4.88 5.74
CA ILE A 6 -1.51 5.30 4.91
C ILE A 6 -1.79 6.71 4.42
N ASP A 7 -0.95 7.66 4.79
CA ASP A 7 -1.07 9.04 4.33
C ASP A 7 -0.33 9.20 3.00
N CYS A 8 -1.08 9.34 1.92
CA CYS A 8 -0.51 9.43 0.58
C CYS A 8 0.31 10.70 0.35
N THR A 9 0.14 11.73 1.20
CA THR A 9 0.95 12.94 1.08
C THR A 9 2.42 12.70 1.40
N LYS A 10 2.74 11.61 2.10
CA LYS A 10 4.13 11.25 2.42
C LYS A 10 4.83 10.52 1.29
N MET A 11 4.08 10.12 0.27
CA MET A 11 4.62 9.35 -0.85
C MET A 11 4.90 10.28 -2.02
N VAL A 12 6.15 10.75 -2.11
CA VAL A 12 6.58 11.73 -3.12
C VAL A 12 7.43 11.11 -4.23
N ASP A 13 7.93 9.89 -4.02
CA ASP A 13 8.69 9.13 -5.00
C ASP A 13 8.57 7.63 -4.70
N GLU A 14 9.19 6.79 -5.53
CA GLU A 14 9.10 5.35 -5.34
C GLU A 14 9.68 4.89 -4.00
N ALA A 15 10.79 5.49 -3.58
CA ALA A 15 11.41 5.12 -2.31
C ALA A 15 10.49 5.40 -1.13
N SER A 16 9.86 6.58 -1.11
CA SER A 16 8.97 6.95 -0.02
C SER A 16 7.68 6.12 0.01
N VAL A 17 7.23 5.61 -1.15
CA VAL A 17 6.11 4.68 -1.18
C VAL A 17 6.43 3.46 -0.32
N HIS A 18 7.58 2.85 -0.57
CA HIS A 18 7.95 1.63 0.14
C HIS A 18 8.32 1.90 1.59
N ASP A 19 8.94 3.06 1.89
CA ASP A 19 9.20 3.47 3.26
C ASP A 19 7.90 3.61 4.05
N THR A 20 6.89 4.23 3.44
CA THR A 20 5.60 4.48 4.10
C THR A 20 4.89 3.16 4.42
N PHE A 21 4.81 2.26 3.44
CA PHE A 21 4.16 0.96 3.66
C PHE A 21 4.94 0.09 4.63
N ALA A 22 6.26 0.04 4.49
CA ALA A 22 7.09 -0.80 5.35
C ALA A 22 7.01 -0.35 6.80
N GLU A 23 7.00 0.96 7.05
CA GLU A 23 6.90 1.49 8.39
C GLU A 23 5.51 1.23 8.99
N ALA A 24 4.45 1.54 8.23
CA ALA A 24 3.08 1.40 8.73
C ALA A 24 2.70 -0.05 8.98
N LEU A 25 3.16 -0.97 8.15
CA LEU A 25 2.81 -2.38 8.22
C LEU A 25 3.90 -3.23 8.87
N GLU A 26 4.98 -2.60 9.29
CA GLU A 26 6.09 -3.25 10.00
C GLU A 26 6.68 -4.41 9.18
N PHE A 27 6.93 -4.14 7.90
CA PHE A 27 7.54 -5.14 7.03
C PHE A 27 8.95 -5.50 7.51
N PRO A 28 9.38 -6.75 7.30
CA PRO A 28 10.73 -7.16 7.69
C PRO A 28 11.80 -6.47 6.85
N ALA A 29 13.03 -6.47 7.36
CA ALA A 29 14.15 -5.82 6.70
C ALA A 29 14.42 -6.37 5.29
N TYR A 30 14.03 -7.61 5.01
CA TYR A 30 14.22 -8.22 3.70
C TYR A 30 13.15 -7.85 2.68
N TYR A 31 12.22 -6.96 3.04
CA TYR A 31 11.19 -6.50 2.10
C TYR A 31 11.84 -5.95 0.83
N GLY A 32 11.40 -6.44 -0.34
CA GLY A 32 12.05 -6.19 -1.61
C GLY A 32 11.85 -4.80 -2.21
N ARG A 33 10.97 -3.97 -1.63
CA ARG A 33 10.76 -2.57 -2.02
C ARG A 33 10.39 -2.40 -3.49
N THR A 34 9.52 -3.28 -3.98
CA THR A 34 8.93 -3.20 -5.32
C THR A 34 7.42 -3.41 -5.18
N LEU A 35 6.68 -3.08 -6.25
CA LEU A 35 5.23 -3.31 -6.23
C LEU A 35 4.92 -4.79 -6.14
N ASP A 36 5.73 -5.65 -6.77
CA ASP A 36 5.55 -7.11 -6.67
C ASP A 36 5.77 -7.59 -5.24
N ALA A 37 6.80 -7.07 -4.56
CA ALA A 37 7.06 -7.41 -3.18
C ALA A 37 5.93 -6.91 -2.27
N LEU A 38 5.39 -5.72 -2.55
CA LEU A 38 4.25 -5.17 -1.81
C LEU A 38 3.02 -6.07 -1.99
N TYR A 39 2.76 -6.48 -3.22
CA TYR A 39 1.65 -7.41 -3.51
C TYR A 39 1.80 -8.69 -2.70
N ASP A 40 2.99 -9.28 -2.70
CA ASP A 40 3.25 -10.51 -1.94
C ASP A 40 3.00 -10.33 -0.45
N MET A 41 3.49 -9.22 0.12
CA MET A 41 3.30 -8.94 1.54
C MET A 41 1.82 -8.78 1.88
N LEU A 42 1.07 -8.10 1.02
CA LEU A 42 -0.35 -7.85 1.27
C LEU A 42 -1.20 -9.10 1.08
N THR A 43 -0.87 -9.93 0.09
CA THR A 43 -1.64 -11.17 -0.14
C THR A 43 -1.37 -12.21 0.93
N GLU A 44 -0.24 -12.13 1.63
CA GLU A 44 0.11 -13.04 2.71
C GLU A 44 -0.30 -12.49 4.08
N SER A 45 -0.86 -11.28 4.16
CA SER A 45 -1.21 -10.67 5.43
C SER A 45 -2.41 -11.37 6.07
N SER A 46 -2.46 -11.33 7.40
CA SER A 46 -3.65 -11.71 8.16
C SER A 46 -4.69 -10.60 8.00
N GLU A 47 -5.82 -10.71 8.69
CA GLU A 47 -6.92 -9.76 8.56
C GLU A 47 -6.45 -8.30 8.75
N LEU A 48 -6.64 -7.48 7.72
CA LEU A 48 -6.13 -6.12 7.65
C LEU A 48 -7.13 -5.21 6.94
N HIS A 49 -7.44 -4.08 7.56
CA HIS A 49 -8.20 -3.00 6.92
C HIS A 49 -7.23 -1.85 6.63
N LEU A 50 -6.96 -1.62 5.36
CA LEU A 50 -5.99 -0.62 4.91
C LEU A 50 -6.73 0.58 4.33
N THR A 51 -6.52 1.75 4.94
CA THR A 51 -7.15 3.00 4.50
C THR A 51 -6.07 3.95 3.99
N LEU A 52 -6.19 4.39 2.74
CA LEU A 52 -5.31 5.40 2.17
C LEU A 52 -5.99 6.75 2.28
N THR A 53 -5.35 7.68 2.98
CA THR A 53 -5.85 9.04 3.11
C THR A 53 -5.20 9.95 2.07
N ASN A 54 -5.94 10.95 1.60
CA ASN A 54 -5.49 11.90 0.59
C ASN A 54 -4.99 11.20 -0.69
N PRO A 55 -5.80 10.29 -1.27
CA PRO A 55 -5.32 9.48 -2.40
C PRO A 55 -5.00 10.30 -3.65
N SER A 56 -5.57 11.50 -3.79
CA SER A 56 -5.24 12.39 -4.92
C SER A 56 -3.76 12.76 -4.95
N ALA A 57 -3.06 12.71 -3.80
CA ALA A 57 -1.63 12.97 -3.74
C ALA A 57 -0.81 11.95 -4.55
N LEU A 58 -1.37 10.77 -4.82
CA LEU A 58 -0.70 9.75 -5.64
C LEU A 58 -0.50 10.20 -7.08
N GLY A 59 -1.24 11.24 -7.52
CA GLY A 59 -1.04 11.81 -8.86
C GLY A 59 0.36 12.33 -9.09
N ARG A 60 1.09 12.71 -8.03
CA ARG A 60 2.48 13.16 -8.11
C ARG A 60 3.43 12.06 -8.58
N LEU A 61 3.01 10.82 -8.43
CA LEU A 61 3.81 9.65 -8.80
C LEU A 61 3.57 9.23 -10.25
N PHE A 62 2.65 9.90 -10.95
CA PHE A 62 2.28 9.62 -12.34
C PHE A 62 1.92 8.14 -12.52
N ARG A 63 2.56 7.47 -13.48
CA ARG A 63 2.25 6.06 -13.76
C ARG A 63 2.53 5.14 -12.57
N TYR A 64 3.54 5.45 -11.78
CA TYR A 64 3.84 4.63 -10.60
C TYR A 64 2.68 4.66 -9.60
N GLY A 65 2.05 5.81 -9.42
CA GLY A 65 0.88 5.94 -8.55
C GLY A 65 -0.29 5.10 -9.05
N ASP A 66 -0.53 5.09 -10.38
CA ASP A 66 -1.57 4.26 -10.97
C ASP A 66 -1.27 2.78 -10.76
N ASN A 67 -0.02 2.38 -10.96
CA ASN A 67 0.40 1.00 -10.75
C ASN A 67 0.32 0.59 -9.29
N LEU A 68 0.60 1.52 -8.38
CA LEU A 68 0.45 1.27 -6.95
C LEU A 68 -1.02 0.96 -6.61
N LYS A 69 -1.96 1.77 -7.11
CA LYS A 69 -3.38 1.54 -6.88
C LYS A 69 -3.81 0.18 -7.40
N LEU A 70 -3.38 -0.17 -8.62
CA LEU A 70 -3.70 -1.47 -9.19
C LEU A 70 -3.14 -2.62 -8.35
N THR A 71 -1.92 -2.47 -7.85
CA THR A 71 -1.30 -3.47 -6.99
C THR A 71 -2.11 -3.67 -5.72
N LEU A 72 -2.54 -2.58 -5.08
CA LEU A 72 -3.34 -2.65 -3.87
C LEU A 72 -4.70 -3.30 -4.14
N GLU A 73 -5.34 -2.94 -5.24
CA GLU A 73 -6.65 -3.48 -5.61
C GLU A 73 -6.55 -4.96 -5.95
N ASP A 74 -5.51 -5.36 -6.68
CA ASP A 74 -5.27 -6.76 -7.00
C ASP A 74 -5.02 -7.58 -5.73
N ALA A 75 -4.24 -7.05 -4.80
CA ALA A 75 -3.97 -7.73 -3.54
C ALA A 75 -5.26 -7.92 -2.73
N ALA A 76 -6.11 -6.89 -2.68
CA ALA A 76 -7.39 -6.98 -1.96
C ALA A 76 -8.33 -7.99 -2.62
N LYS A 77 -8.28 -8.08 -3.95
CA LYS A 77 -9.08 -9.05 -4.69
C LYS A 77 -8.61 -10.49 -4.42
N ASP A 78 -7.31 -10.68 -4.28
CA ASP A 78 -6.72 -12.00 -4.11
C ASP A 78 -6.62 -12.45 -2.66
N ASN A 79 -6.84 -11.56 -1.71
CA ASN A 79 -6.80 -11.87 -0.28
C ASN A 79 -8.09 -11.37 0.39
N ASP A 80 -8.99 -12.30 0.71
CA ASP A 80 -10.28 -11.98 1.32
C ASP A 80 -10.13 -11.34 2.71
N LEU A 81 -8.97 -11.46 3.33
CA LEU A 81 -8.69 -10.88 4.65
C LEU A 81 -8.22 -9.42 4.56
N LEU A 82 -7.98 -8.93 3.34
CA LEU A 82 -7.55 -7.56 3.11
C LEU A 82 -8.72 -6.72 2.63
N THR A 83 -9.01 -5.65 3.35
CA THR A 83 -10.00 -4.65 2.96
C THR A 83 -9.28 -3.35 2.63
N LEU A 84 -9.61 -2.77 1.50
CA LEU A 84 -8.98 -1.54 1.02
C LEU A 84 -10.00 -0.42 0.96
N GLU A 85 -9.64 0.74 1.50
CA GLU A 85 -10.50 1.92 1.49
C GLU A 85 -9.69 3.17 1.15
N TYR A 86 -10.29 4.09 0.40
CA TYR A 86 -9.70 5.39 0.11
C TYR A 86 -10.54 6.47 0.79
N GLN A 87 -9.89 7.41 1.47
CA GLN A 87 -10.54 8.53 2.16
C GLN A 87 -9.93 9.86 1.72
N GLY A 88 -10.79 10.82 1.50
CA GLY A 88 -10.40 12.17 1.13
C GLY A 88 -10.55 12.47 -0.32
#